data_99a45e9ca4c14bb49c3ca75142e431fe
#
_entry.id   99a45e9ca4c14bb49c3ca75142e431fe
#
_cell.length_a   1.000
_cell.length_b   1.000
_cell.length_c   1.000
_cell.angle_alpha   90.00
_cell.angle_beta   90.00
_cell.angle_gamma   90.00
#
_symmetry.space_group_name_H-M   'P 1'
#
loop_
_entity.id
_entity.type
_entity.pdbx_description
1 polymer ?
#
loop_
_entity_poly.entity_id
_entity_poly.type
_entity_poly.pdbx_seq_one_letter_code
_entity_poly.pdbx_strand_id
1 'polypeptide(L)'
;MSSEKKCKKKLGQFFTTNHDYILQNMKISPTIKNIIEPFCGGGDLVSFIKSQHSKAKIECYDIDPKKDFIKKRDTIKNPPNYNGKYVITNPPYLARNKSDTKELFEQYDCNDLYKCFIKELCSNYCIGGIIIVPLNFWCSIRKNDIDLRRFFLQEYTVNLINIFEEKVFDDTSYTVCSFQFEKREEKKEEKEEENMIDITIYPSIKKIKTVLSSSNNYMMGGDIYHLTTKNYKITRLTSKNRADKNTNILVKCIDDSEEKKICLSIVPGKDIYIDNTPNLSSRTYATLVIDPPINEEKQKWLVEKFNEFLNNYREKYHSLFLANYRESKDIARKRISFDLVYQICSHLLE
;
A
#
# COMPACT_ATOMS: atom_id res chain seq x y z
N MET A 1 4.59 -29.48 1.74
CA MET A 1 5.04 -28.38 0.84
C MET A 1 6.18 -28.91 0.01
N SER A 2 6.12 -28.83 -1.33
CA SER A 2 7.24 -29.25 -2.19
C SER A 2 8.47 -28.39 -1.94
N SER A 3 9.68 -28.92 -2.18
CA SER A 3 10.96 -28.21 -2.02
C SER A 3 10.98 -26.91 -2.81
N GLU A 4 10.34 -26.88 -3.95
CA GLU A 4 10.21 -25.73 -4.85
C GLU A 4 9.38 -24.59 -4.24
N LYS A 5 8.23 -24.88 -3.60
CA LYS A 5 7.42 -23.88 -2.86
C LYS A 5 8.19 -23.26 -1.69
N LYS A 6 9.07 -24.03 -1.05
CA LYS A 6 9.92 -23.58 0.06
C LYS A 6 11.02 -22.63 -0.43
N CYS A 7 11.60 -22.89 -1.60
CA CYS A 7 12.60 -22.03 -2.24
C CYS A 7 12.00 -20.70 -2.72
N LYS A 8 10.86 -20.72 -3.43
CA LYS A 8 10.14 -19.51 -3.88
C LYS A 8 9.81 -18.57 -2.72
N LYS A 9 9.31 -19.12 -1.61
CA LYS A 9 8.97 -18.34 -0.42
C LYS A 9 10.19 -17.69 0.25
N LYS A 10 11.36 -18.33 0.20
CA LYS A 10 12.63 -17.77 0.69
C LYS A 10 13.12 -16.61 -0.17
N LEU A 11 12.88 -16.65 -1.47
CA LEU A 11 13.26 -15.62 -2.43
C LEU A 11 12.20 -14.51 -2.59
N GLY A 12 11.01 -14.67 -2.00
CA GLY A 12 9.90 -13.72 -2.15
C GLY A 12 9.31 -13.71 -3.57
N GLN A 13 9.47 -14.79 -4.33
CA GLN A 13 9.03 -14.90 -5.73
C GLN A 13 7.55 -15.28 -5.82
N PHE A 14 6.78 -14.53 -6.63
CA PHE A 14 5.39 -14.80 -6.97
C PHE A 14 5.22 -14.73 -8.48
N PHE A 15 4.83 -15.84 -9.12
CA PHE A 15 4.66 -15.90 -10.57
C PHE A 15 3.37 -15.23 -11.01
N THR A 16 3.45 -14.45 -12.09
CA THR A 16 2.35 -13.61 -12.59
C THR A 16 1.57 -14.37 -13.68
N THR A 17 1.10 -15.57 -13.37
CA THR A 17 0.35 -16.42 -14.33
C THR A 17 -0.94 -15.76 -14.81
N ASN A 18 -1.56 -14.90 -14.00
CA ASN A 18 -2.78 -14.15 -14.33
C ASN A 18 -2.48 -12.74 -14.84
N HIS A 19 -1.43 -12.60 -15.67
CA HIS A 19 -0.95 -11.29 -16.13
C HIS A 19 -1.99 -10.47 -16.91
N ASP A 20 -2.84 -11.10 -17.72
CA ASP A 20 -3.86 -10.40 -18.51
C ASP A 20 -4.87 -9.66 -17.62
N TYR A 21 -5.25 -10.27 -16.50
CA TYR A 21 -6.13 -9.65 -15.52
C TYR A 21 -5.42 -8.56 -14.71
N ILE A 22 -4.18 -8.83 -14.25
CA ILE A 22 -3.42 -7.89 -13.42
C ILE A 22 -3.00 -6.63 -14.21
N LEU A 23 -2.70 -6.78 -15.50
CA LEU A 23 -2.23 -5.70 -16.36
C LEU A 23 -3.31 -5.18 -17.33
N GLN A 24 -4.57 -5.54 -17.10
CA GLN A 24 -5.66 -5.06 -17.95
C GLN A 24 -5.69 -3.53 -17.99
N ASN A 25 -6.03 -2.97 -19.15
CA ASN A 25 -6.03 -1.53 -19.44
C ASN A 25 -4.64 -0.87 -19.48
N MET A 26 -3.55 -1.59 -19.18
CA MET A 26 -2.18 -1.09 -19.34
C MET A 26 -1.69 -1.36 -20.76
N LYS A 27 -1.08 -0.34 -21.38
CA LYS A 27 -0.64 -0.43 -22.78
C LYS A 27 0.82 -0.05 -22.89
N ILE A 28 1.56 -0.81 -23.69
CA ILE A 28 2.93 -0.49 -24.06
C ILE A 28 2.90 0.36 -25.33
N SER A 29 3.47 1.57 -25.30
CA SER A 29 3.55 2.40 -26.50
C SER A 29 4.34 1.69 -27.61
N PRO A 30 3.86 1.70 -28.85
CA PRO A 30 4.58 1.12 -29.99
C PRO A 30 5.94 1.80 -30.29
N THR A 31 6.19 2.96 -29.72
CA THR A 31 7.48 3.69 -29.84
C THR A 31 8.57 3.10 -28.94
N ILE A 32 8.23 2.30 -27.94
CA ILE A 32 9.18 1.68 -27.02
C ILE A 32 9.90 0.53 -27.72
N LYS A 33 11.22 0.64 -27.88
CA LYS A 33 12.06 -0.35 -28.60
C LYS A 33 12.70 -1.37 -27.68
N ASN A 34 13.08 -0.96 -26.46
CA ASN A 34 13.83 -1.77 -25.50
C ASN A 34 13.01 -1.95 -24.21
N ILE A 35 12.73 -3.20 -23.85
CA ILE A 35 12.01 -3.56 -22.63
C ILE A 35 12.92 -4.44 -21.77
N ILE A 36 12.84 -4.29 -20.46
CA ILE A 36 13.58 -5.11 -19.52
C ILE A 36 12.64 -5.69 -18.45
N GLU A 37 12.77 -7.01 -18.22
CA GLU A 37 12.13 -7.76 -17.15
C GLU A 37 13.22 -8.27 -16.20
N PRO A 38 13.50 -7.55 -15.09
CA PRO A 38 14.60 -7.89 -14.19
C PRO A 38 14.31 -9.03 -13.20
N PHE A 39 13.07 -9.53 -13.10
CA PHE A 39 12.64 -10.62 -12.23
C PHE A 39 11.71 -11.58 -12.96
N CYS A 40 12.22 -12.17 -14.03
CA CYS A 40 11.43 -12.80 -15.10
C CYS A 40 10.73 -14.11 -14.66
N GLY A 41 11.22 -14.79 -13.60
CA GLY A 41 10.60 -16.02 -13.08
C GLY A 41 10.35 -17.07 -14.14
N GLY A 42 9.07 -17.37 -14.39
CA GLY A 42 8.61 -18.29 -15.45
C GLY A 42 8.52 -17.67 -16.84
N GLY A 43 8.71 -16.35 -16.99
CA GLY A 43 8.56 -15.63 -18.26
C GLY A 43 7.11 -15.26 -18.60
N ASP A 44 6.23 -15.20 -17.61
CA ASP A 44 4.80 -14.92 -17.83
C ASP A 44 4.58 -13.51 -18.39
N LEU A 45 5.26 -12.49 -17.84
CA LEU A 45 5.18 -11.11 -18.31
C LEU A 45 5.78 -10.93 -19.72
N VAL A 46 6.70 -11.79 -20.15
CA VAL A 46 7.21 -11.78 -21.53
C VAL A 46 6.10 -12.11 -22.54
N SER A 47 5.17 -12.99 -22.17
CA SER A 47 3.99 -13.29 -22.99
C SER A 47 3.09 -12.07 -23.16
N PHE A 48 2.83 -11.34 -22.08
CA PHE A 48 2.12 -10.05 -22.14
C PHE A 48 2.83 -9.03 -23.02
N ILE A 49 4.16 -8.87 -22.87
CA ILE A 49 4.93 -7.93 -23.69
C ILE A 49 4.80 -8.29 -25.18
N LYS A 50 4.99 -9.55 -25.53
CA LYS A 50 4.92 -10.01 -26.93
C LYS A 50 3.54 -9.86 -27.55
N SER A 51 2.47 -10.03 -26.77
CA SER A 51 1.10 -9.84 -27.25
C SER A 51 0.82 -8.38 -27.62
N GLN A 52 1.40 -7.43 -26.90
CA GLN A 52 1.22 -5.99 -27.16
C GLN A 52 2.28 -5.41 -28.10
N HIS A 53 3.50 -5.92 -28.05
CA HIS A 53 4.64 -5.35 -28.78
C HIS A 53 5.63 -6.43 -29.25
N SER A 54 5.26 -7.16 -30.31
CA SER A 54 6.04 -8.30 -30.84
C SER A 54 7.45 -7.95 -31.34
N LYS A 55 7.69 -6.68 -31.71
CA LYS A 55 8.98 -6.19 -32.25
C LYS A 55 9.93 -5.61 -31.20
N ALA A 56 9.52 -5.48 -29.96
CA ALA A 56 10.38 -4.95 -28.90
C ALA A 56 11.53 -5.92 -28.59
N LYS A 57 12.71 -5.37 -28.37
CA LYS A 57 13.85 -6.13 -27.82
C LYS A 57 13.64 -6.29 -26.33
N ILE A 58 13.58 -7.54 -25.85
CA ILE A 58 13.31 -7.86 -24.46
C ILE A 58 14.59 -8.40 -23.82
N GLU A 59 15.02 -7.79 -22.71
CA GLU A 59 16.09 -8.31 -21.85
C GLU A 59 15.45 -8.93 -20.60
N CYS A 60 15.74 -10.20 -20.34
CA CYS A 60 15.17 -10.97 -19.23
C CYS A 60 16.25 -11.42 -18.26
N TYR A 61 16.03 -11.18 -16.97
CA TYR A 61 16.93 -11.61 -15.91
C TYR A 61 16.15 -12.30 -14.79
N ASP A 62 16.78 -13.22 -14.10
CA ASP A 62 16.31 -13.82 -12.85
C ASP A 62 17.47 -14.37 -12.04
N ILE A 63 17.33 -14.44 -10.73
CA ILE A 63 18.32 -15.08 -9.85
C ILE A 63 18.35 -16.61 -10.04
N ASP A 64 17.19 -17.20 -10.41
CA ASP A 64 16.98 -18.63 -10.65
C ASP A 64 16.21 -18.86 -11.97
N PRO A 65 16.89 -18.69 -13.14
CA PRO A 65 16.27 -18.77 -14.45
C PRO A 65 15.58 -20.12 -14.70
N LYS A 66 14.35 -20.08 -15.24
CA LYS A 66 13.56 -21.28 -15.58
C LYS A 66 13.50 -21.57 -17.09
N LYS A 67 14.05 -20.68 -17.91
CA LYS A 67 14.07 -20.79 -19.40
C LYS A 67 15.38 -20.25 -19.94
N ASP A 68 15.83 -20.78 -21.06
CA ASP A 68 17.15 -20.48 -21.66
C ASP A 68 17.33 -19.02 -22.07
N PHE A 69 16.24 -18.33 -22.43
CA PHE A 69 16.30 -16.91 -22.80
C PHE A 69 16.44 -15.96 -21.61
N ILE A 70 16.32 -16.46 -20.37
CA ILE A 70 16.47 -15.68 -19.15
C ILE A 70 17.91 -15.76 -18.66
N LYS A 71 18.58 -14.63 -18.54
CA LYS A 71 19.96 -14.55 -18.05
C LYS A 71 20.00 -14.60 -16.54
N LYS A 72 20.86 -15.44 -15.96
CA LYS A 72 21.06 -15.52 -14.52
C LYS A 72 21.70 -14.24 -13.99
N ARG A 73 20.99 -13.55 -13.08
CA ARG A 73 21.47 -12.32 -12.43
C ARG A 73 20.62 -11.99 -11.19
N ASP A 74 21.30 -11.65 -10.09
CA ASP A 74 20.67 -10.95 -8.96
C ASP A 74 20.63 -9.45 -9.30
N THR A 75 19.48 -8.98 -9.75
CA THR A 75 19.30 -7.62 -10.29
C THR A 75 19.11 -6.55 -9.22
N ILE A 76 18.95 -6.91 -7.95
CA ILE A 76 18.97 -5.96 -6.83
C ILE A 76 20.42 -5.75 -6.39
N LYS A 77 21.20 -6.83 -6.26
CA LYS A 77 22.61 -6.75 -5.85
C LYS A 77 23.51 -6.21 -6.97
N ASN A 78 23.23 -6.59 -8.19
CA ASN A 78 23.96 -6.18 -9.39
C ASN A 78 22.98 -5.63 -10.43
N PRO A 79 22.54 -4.38 -10.32
CA PRO A 79 21.52 -3.81 -11.21
C PRO A 79 22.00 -3.83 -12.67
N PRO A 80 21.13 -4.16 -13.63
CA PRO A 80 21.41 -3.93 -15.04
C PRO A 80 21.30 -2.43 -15.36
N ASN A 81 21.79 -2.03 -16.53
CA ASN A 81 21.53 -0.68 -17.01
C ASN A 81 20.06 -0.53 -17.43
N TYR A 82 19.30 0.34 -16.76
CA TYR A 82 17.89 0.66 -17.06
C TYR A 82 17.73 1.84 -18.01
N ASN A 83 18.79 2.62 -18.26
CA ASN A 83 18.72 3.81 -19.09
C ASN A 83 18.20 3.50 -20.51
N GLY A 84 17.21 4.27 -20.97
CA GLY A 84 16.57 4.09 -22.27
C GLY A 84 15.68 2.85 -22.39
N LYS A 85 15.37 2.15 -21.30
CA LYS A 85 14.55 0.94 -21.28
C LYS A 85 13.25 1.16 -20.54
N TYR A 86 12.20 0.47 -20.98
CA TYR A 86 10.90 0.39 -20.32
C TYR A 86 10.88 -0.86 -19.45
N VAL A 87 10.53 -0.71 -18.17
CA VAL A 87 10.56 -1.81 -17.21
C VAL A 87 9.17 -2.43 -17.06
N ILE A 88 9.05 -3.75 -17.21
CA ILE A 88 7.80 -4.47 -16.91
C ILE A 88 8.15 -5.61 -15.97
N THR A 89 7.61 -5.59 -14.74
CA THR A 89 8.09 -6.54 -13.74
C THR A 89 7.18 -6.72 -12.53
N ASN A 90 7.33 -7.86 -11.88
CA ASN A 90 6.83 -8.19 -10.56
C ASN A 90 8.04 -8.48 -9.64
N PRO A 91 8.58 -7.47 -8.93
CA PRO A 91 9.75 -7.67 -8.09
C PRO A 91 9.47 -8.57 -6.87
N PRO A 92 10.49 -9.18 -6.25
CA PRO A 92 10.30 -10.06 -5.11
C PRO A 92 9.78 -9.33 -3.86
N TYR A 93 8.80 -9.94 -3.15
CA TYR A 93 8.24 -9.44 -1.90
C TYR A 93 8.82 -10.21 -0.71
N LEU A 94 9.92 -9.73 -0.15
CA LEU A 94 10.57 -10.33 1.00
C LEU A 94 10.88 -9.25 2.04
N ALA A 95 10.16 -9.29 3.15
CA ALA A 95 10.39 -8.36 4.24
C ALA A 95 11.74 -8.62 4.93
N ARG A 96 12.45 -7.54 5.34
CA ARG A 96 13.75 -7.57 6.01
C ARG A 96 13.82 -8.56 7.18
N ASN A 97 12.76 -8.65 7.99
CA ASN A 97 12.70 -9.56 9.13
C ASN A 97 12.57 -11.05 8.76
N LYS A 98 12.27 -11.36 7.51
CA LYS A 98 12.15 -12.73 6.97
C LYS A 98 13.34 -13.14 6.10
N SER A 99 14.22 -12.20 5.79
CA SER A 99 15.43 -12.47 4.99
C SER A 99 16.56 -13.01 5.85
N ASP A 100 17.32 -13.95 5.32
CA ASP A 100 18.53 -14.50 5.96
C ASP A 100 19.67 -13.47 5.98
N THR A 101 19.70 -12.52 5.04
CA THR A 101 20.70 -11.44 4.95
C THR A 101 20.05 -10.07 5.08
N LYS A 102 20.77 -9.07 5.59
CA LYS A 102 20.26 -7.71 5.83
C LYS A 102 20.96 -6.64 4.98
N GLU A 103 22.06 -6.97 4.34
CA GLU A 103 22.95 -6.04 3.63
C GLU A 103 22.22 -5.15 2.61
N LEU A 104 21.40 -5.76 1.72
CA LEU A 104 20.63 -5.00 0.73
C LEU A 104 19.63 -4.03 1.36
N PHE A 105 18.97 -4.46 2.44
CA PHE A 105 18.00 -3.60 3.14
C PHE A 105 18.68 -2.42 3.83
N GLU A 106 19.90 -2.58 4.30
CA GLU A 106 20.73 -1.53 4.91
C GLU A 106 21.27 -0.58 3.83
N GLN A 107 21.79 -1.13 2.73
CA GLN A 107 22.27 -0.35 1.59
C GLN A 107 21.19 0.59 1.03
N TYR A 108 19.95 0.11 0.88
CA TYR A 108 18.85 0.89 0.34
C TYR A 108 17.99 1.59 1.41
N ASP A 109 18.26 1.39 2.71
CA ASP A 109 17.41 1.82 3.82
C ASP A 109 15.94 1.47 3.58
N CYS A 110 15.68 0.21 3.29
CA CYS A 110 14.36 -0.33 2.99
C CYS A 110 14.02 -1.52 3.88
N ASN A 111 12.73 -1.84 3.98
CA ASN A 111 12.25 -2.96 4.80
C ASN A 111 11.64 -4.11 3.98
N ASP A 112 11.68 -4.02 2.65
CA ASP A 112 11.23 -5.05 1.72
C ASP A 112 12.02 -4.98 0.41
N LEU A 113 12.24 -6.12 -0.28
CA LEU A 113 13.07 -6.19 -1.49
C LEU A 113 12.48 -5.38 -2.65
N TYR A 114 11.14 -5.40 -2.85
CA TYR A 114 10.55 -4.59 -3.92
C TYR A 114 10.80 -3.09 -3.74
N LYS A 115 10.94 -2.63 -2.49
CA LYS A 115 11.27 -1.22 -2.19
C LYS A 115 12.72 -0.89 -2.50
N CYS A 116 13.66 -1.85 -2.24
CA CYS A 116 15.04 -1.72 -2.67
C CYS A 116 15.11 -1.55 -4.20
N PHE A 117 14.35 -2.38 -4.93
CA PHE A 117 14.27 -2.28 -6.38
C PHE A 117 13.68 -0.95 -6.87
N ILE A 118 12.59 -0.45 -6.26
CA ILE A 118 12.02 0.85 -6.63
C ILE A 118 13.03 1.97 -6.40
N LYS A 119 13.77 1.93 -5.29
CA LYS A 119 14.82 2.92 -4.98
C LYS A 119 15.96 2.85 -5.98
N GLU A 120 16.33 1.65 -6.43
CA GLU A 120 17.30 1.44 -7.51
C GLU A 120 16.85 2.05 -8.84
N LEU A 121 15.57 1.89 -9.21
CA LEU A 121 15.02 2.51 -10.43
C LEU A 121 15.08 4.04 -10.38
N CYS A 122 14.88 4.64 -9.21
CA CYS A 122 14.99 6.09 -9.04
C CYS A 122 16.44 6.59 -9.19
N SER A 123 17.44 5.76 -8.90
CA SER A 123 18.86 6.10 -9.02
C SER A 123 19.44 5.77 -10.38
N ASN A 124 18.88 4.79 -11.08
CA ASN A 124 19.37 4.23 -12.35
C ASN A 124 18.29 4.31 -13.43
N TYR A 125 17.90 5.50 -13.74
CA TYR A 125 16.71 5.94 -14.48
C TYR A 125 16.32 5.09 -15.69
N CYS A 126 15.06 4.59 -15.68
CA CYS A 126 14.40 4.03 -16.86
C CYS A 126 13.48 5.09 -17.52
N ILE A 127 12.98 4.81 -18.73
CA ILE A 127 12.06 5.73 -19.44
C ILE A 127 10.62 5.61 -18.94
N GLY A 128 10.29 4.60 -18.12
CA GLY A 128 8.97 4.30 -17.59
C GLY A 128 8.79 2.80 -17.43
N GLY A 129 7.57 2.39 -17.06
CA GLY A 129 7.31 0.97 -16.87
C GLY A 129 5.93 0.63 -16.36
N ILE A 130 5.76 -0.67 -16.13
CA ILE A 130 4.63 -1.28 -15.43
C ILE A 130 5.19 -2.16 -14.32
N ILE A 131 4.80 -1.89 -13.08
CA ILE A 131 5.28 -2.63 -11.91
C ILE A 131 4.09 -3.18 -11.12
N ILE A 132 4.22 -4.43 -10.65
CA ILE A 132 3.27 -5.08 -9.76
C ILE A 132 3.89 -5.09 -8.36
N VAL A 133 3.20 -4.55 -7.35
CA VAL A 133 3.72 -4.46 -5.96
C VAL A 133 2.61 -4.67 -4.94
N PRO A 134 2.94 -4.96 -3.68
CA PRO A 134 1.98 -4.91 -2.59
C PRO A 134 1.34 -3.53 -2.48
N LEU A 135 0.00 -3.47 -2.30
CA LEU A 135 -0.76 -2.22 -2.18
C LEU A 135 -0.23 -1.31 -1.06
N ASN A 136 0.42 -1.88 -0.05
CA ASN A 136 1.07 -1.11 1.02
C ASN A 136 2.12 -0.11 0.53
N PHE A 137 2.64 -0.24 -0.69
CA PHE A 137 3.46 0.81 -1.30
C PHE A 137 2.71 2.16 -1.34
N TRP A 138 1.41 2.15 -1.67
CA TRP A 138 0.59 3.35 -1.77
C TRP A 138 -0.18 3.73 -0.49
N CYS A 139 -0.30 2.82 0.49
CA CYS A 139 -1.15 2.97 1.67
C CYS A 139 -0.39 3.05 3.00
N SER A 140 0.92 2.89 3.02
CA SER A 140 1.70 2.91 4.26
C SER A 140 2.01 4.34 4.70
N ILE A 141 1.80 4.61 6.00
CA ILE A 141 2.09 5.89 6.65
C ILE A 141 3.48 5.94 7.31
N ARG A 142 4.30 4.91 7.14
CA ARG A 142 5.66 4.90 7.69
C ARG A 142 6.51 5.94 6.97
N LYS A 143 7.31 6.68 7.73
CA LYS A 143 8.17 7.75 7.19
C LYS A 143 8.98 7.28 5.97
N ASN A 144 9.71 6.17 6.09
CA ASN A 144 10.53 5.65 4.98
C ASN A 144 9.69 5.29 3.74
N ASP A 145 8.42 4.90 3.90
CA ASP A 145 7.54 4.59 2.78
C ASP A 145 7.00 5.87 2.12
N ILE A 146 6.72 6.90 2.92
CA ILE A 146 6.35 8.24 2.41
C ILE A 146 7.53 8.84 1.66
N ASP A 147 8.73 8.78 2.22
CA ASP A 147 9.95 9.29 1.60
C ASP A 147 10.29 8.57 0.29
N LEU A 148 10.08 7.24 0.23
CA LEU A 148 10.26 6.47 -1.01
C LEU A 148 9.24 6.86 -2.09
N ARG A 149 7.95 7.04 -1.73
CA ARG A 149 6.94 7.52 -2.69
C ARG A 149 7.26 8.91 -3.20
N ARG A 150 7.66 9.83 -2.30
CA ARG A 150 8.11 11.17 -2.68
C ARG A 150 9.25 11.10 -3.68
N PHE A 151 10.30 10.31 -3.39
CA PHE A 151 11.45 10.13 -4.26
C PHE A 151 11.04 9.55 -5.63
N PHE A 152 10.20 8.51 -5.63
CA PHE A 152 9.69 7.92 -6.87
C PHE A 152 8.89 8.93 -7.71
N LEU A 153 7.99 9.70 -7.09
CA LEU A 153 7.14 10.67 -7.78
C LEU A 153 7.88 11.95 -8.19
N GLN A 154 9.07 12.22 -7.66
CA GLN A 154 9.97 13.24 -8.16
C GLN A 154 10.56 12.86 -9.52
N GLU A 155 10.88 11.58 -9.73
CA GLU A 155 11.51 11.07 -10.95
C GLU A 155 10.48 10.64 -12.02
N TYR A 156 9.30 10.18 -11.56
CA TYR A 156 8.30 9.56 -12.43
C TYR A 156 6.90 10.13 -12.22
N THR A 157 6.12 10.11 -13.30
CA THR A 157 4.68 10.36 -13.30
C THR A 157 3.94 9.03 -13.34
N VAL A 158 2.95 8.83 -12.47
CA VAL A 158 2.08 7.65 -12.47
C VAL A 158 0.75 8.01 -13.11
N ASN A 159 0.34 7.27 -14.13
CA ASN A 159 -0.86 7.59 -14.91
C ASN A 159 -2.04 6.68 -14.55
N LEU A 160 -1.77 5.41 -14.24
CA LEU A 160 -2.78 4.38 -14.04
C LEU A 160 -2.38 3.44 -12.90
N ILE A 161 -3.32 3.12 -12.02
CA ILE A 161 -3.18 2.10 -10.97
C ILE A 161 -4.36 1.14 -11.02
N ASN A 162 -4.09 -0.17 -11.12
CA ASN A 162 -5.06 -1.22 -10.88
C ASN A 162 -4.85 -1.80 -9.48
N ILE A 163 -5.92 -1.93 -8.69
CA ILE A 163 -5.89 -2.47 -7.33
C ILE A 163 -6.75 -3.72 -7.27
N PHE A 164 -6.25 -4.78 -6.65
CA PHE A 164 -6.95 -6.07 -6.57
C PHE A 164 -7.29 -6.39 -5.12
N GLU A 165 -8.57 -6.28 -4.76
CA GLU A 165 -9.05 -6.64 -3.42
C GLU A 165 -9.31 -8.14 -3.26
N GLU A 166 -9.20 -8.89 -4.34
CA GLU A 166 -9.22 -10.34 -4.38
C GLU A 166 -7.82 -10.94 -4.49
N LYS A 167 -7.73 -12.24 -4.30
CA LYS A 167 -6.48 -12.98 -4.41
C LYS A 167 -6.13 -13.19 -5.89
N VAL A 168 -5.03 -12.61 -6.35
CA VAL A 168 -4.52 -12.74 -7.74
C VAL A 168 -3.29 -13.63 -7.87
N PHE A 169 -2.66 -14.02 -6.77
CA PHE A 169 -1.54 -14.97 -6.73
C PHE A 169 -1.87 -16.17 -5.85
N ASP A 170 -1.52 -17.38 -6.29
CA ASP A 170 -1.82 -18.61 -5.55
C ASP A 170 -1.03 -18.77 -4.25
N ASP A 171 0.18 -18.22 -4.22
CA ASP A 171 1.18 -18.46 -3.16
C ASP A 171 1.26 -17.35 -2.11
N THR A 172 0.47 -16.27 -2.23
CA THR A 172 0.50 -15.15 -1.29
C THR A 172 -0.90 -14.67 -0.92
N SER A 173 -0.99 -14.05 0.26
CA SER A 173 -2.15 -13.30 0.74
C SER A 173 -1.93 -11.77 0.67
N TYR A 174 -0.96 -11.29 -0.08
CA TYR A 174 -0.79 -9.85 -0.27
C TYR A 174 -1.88 -9.29 -1.19
N THR A 175 -2.55 -8.21 -0.74
CA THR A 175 -3.27 -7.33 -1.64
C THR A 175 -2.25 -6.62 -2.51
N VAL A 176 -2.37 -6.76 -3.82
CA VAL A 176 -1.43 -6.17 -4.77
C VAL A 176 -2.09 -5.12 -5.64
N CYS A 177 -1.26 -4.30 -6.24
CA CYS A 177 -1.62 -3.38 -7.31
C CYS A 177 -0.60 -3.48 -8.44
N SER A 178 -1.03 -3.16 -9.65
CA SER A 178 -0.15 -2.83 -10.76
C SER A 178 -0.27 -1.34 -11.04
N PHE A 179 0.82 -0.70 -11.47
CA PHE A 179 0.78 0.69 -11.87
C PHE A 179 1.69 0.95 -13.06
N GLN A 180 1.27 1.89 -13.90
CA GLN A 180 2.01 2.37 -15.07
C GLN A 180 2.58 3.74 -14.79
N PHE A 181 3.84 3.96 -15.15
CA PHE A 181 4.56 5.19 -14.90
C PHE A 181 5.49 5.55 -16.07
N GLU A 182 5.84 6.81 -16.17
CA GLU A 182 6.73 7.37 -17.19
C GLU A 182 7.73 8.31 -16.53
N LYS A 183 8.94 8.40 -17.06
CA LYS A 183 9.95 9.36 -16.59
C LYS A 183 9.42 10.77 -16.78
N ARG A 184 9.57 11.62 -15.75
CA ARG A 184 9.25 13.03 -15.88
C ARG A 184 10.19 13.68 -16.89
N GLU A 185 9.65 14.49 -17.78
CA GLU A 185 10.45 15.39 -18.60
C GLU A 185 11.00 16.50 -17.69
N GLU A 186 12.24 16.93 -17.94
CA GLU A 186 12.83 18.06 -17.24
C GLU A 186 11.96 19.30 -17.49
N LYS A 187 11.25 19.77 -16.45
CA LYS A 187 10.40 20.96 -16.58
C LYS A 187 11.26 22.21 -16.74
N LYS A 188 11.03 22.91 -17.82
CA LYS A 188 11.24 24.35 -17.88
C LYS A 188 10.11 25.01 -17.11
N GLU A 189 10.47 25.54 -15.88
CA GLU A 189 9.69 26.44 -15.03
C GLU A 189 8.36 25.95 -14.40
N GLU A 190 8.39 25.86 -13.07
CA GLU A 190 7.41 26.27 -12.05
C GLU A 190 5.89 26.17 -12.34
N LYS A 191 5.36 25.00 -12.61
CA LYS A 191 4.05 24.61 -12.08
C LYS A 191 4.13 23.11 -11.78
N GLU A 192 3.96 22.70 -10.53
CA GLU A 192 3.55 21.32 -10.22
C GLU A 192 2.21 21.09 -10.93
N GLU A 193 2.26 20.64 -12.19
CA GLU A 193 1.05 20.09 -12.80
C GLU A 193 0.62 18.92 -11.94
N GLU A 194 -0.51 19.08 -11.28
CA GLU A 194 -1.13 18.04 -10.49
C GLU A 194 -1.41 16.86 -11.42
N ASN A 195 -0.55 15.83 -11.33
CA ASN A 195 -0.74 14.62 -12.12
C ASN A 195 -1.95 13.86 -11.59
N MET A 196 -3.04 13.88 -12.36
CA MET A 196 -4.25 13.13 -12.05
C MET A 196 -4.04 11.65 -12.39
N ILE A 197 -4.19 10.80 -11.40
CA ILE A 197 -4.02 9.35 -11.52
C ILE A 197 -5.39 8.69 -11.62
N ASP A 198 -5.56 7.86 -12.66
CA ASP A 198 -6.71 6.98 -12.81
C ASP A 198 -6.50 5.68 -12.04
N ILE A 199 -7.42 5.36 -11.14
CA ILE A 199 -7.37 4.15 -10.31
C ILE A 199 -8.59 3.30 -10.59
N THR A 200 -8.38 2.01 -10.85
CA THR A 200 -9.47 1.03 -10.96
C THR A 200 -9.29 -0.05 -9.90
N ILE A 201 -10.35 -0.32 -9.12
CA ILE A 201 -10.37 -1.31 -8.05
C ILE A 201 -11.16 -2.52 -8.52
N TYR A 202 -10.53 -3.68 -8.49
CA TYR A 202 -11.11 -4.95 -8.90
C TYR A 202 -11.42 -5.83 -7.68
N PRO A 203 -12.46 -6.68 -7.75
CA PRO A 203 -13.34 -6.99 -8.89
C PRO A 203 -14.51 -6.00 -9.10
N SER A 204 -14.72 -5.02 -8.19
CA SER A 204 -15.88 -4.11 -8.22
C SER A 204 -15.90 -3.14 -9.41
N ILE A 205 -14.78 -2.98 -10.13
CA ILE A 205 -14.58 -2.02 -11.23
C ILE A 205 -14.84 -0.57 -10.78
N LYS A 206 -14.66 -0.28 -9.48
CA LYS A 206 -14.80 1.08 -8.96
C LYS A 206 -13.65 1.94 -9.48
N LYS A 207 -13.99 3.11 -10.05
CA LYS A 207 -13.02 4.07 -10.56
C LYS A 207 -12.87 5.25 -9.61
N ILE A 208 -11.63 5.65 -9.36
CA ILE A 208 -11.26 6.80 -8.54
C ILE A 208 -10.22 7.62 -9.31
N LYS A 209 -10.31 8.94 -9.20
CA LYS A 209 -9.27 9.86 -9.67
C LYS A 209 -8.68 10.58 -8.47
N THR A 210 -7.36 10.69 -8.42
CA THR A 210 -6.68 11.36 -7.31
C THR A 210 -5.36 11.99 -7.77
N VAL A 211 -4.89 12.94 -6.98
CA VAL A 211 -3.55 13.51 -7.07
C VAL A 211 -2.74 13.05 -5.86
N LEU A 212 -1.48 12.71 -6.05
CA LEU A 212 -0.56 12.37 -4.96
C LEU A 212 0.45 13.50 -4.76
N SER A 213 0.42 14.12 -3.60
CA SER A 213 1.24 15.28 -3.24
C SER A 213 1.72 15.20 -1.78
N SER A 214 2.52 16.16 -1.35
CA SER A 214 2.96 16.29 0.05
C SER A 214 1.78 16.49 1.00
N SER A 215 0.72 17.18 0.56
CA SER A 215 -0.49 17.44 1.38
C SER A 215 -1.27 16.18 1.74
N ASN A 216 -1.07 15.07 1.02
CA ASN A 216 -1.70 13.78 1.31
C ASN A 216 -0.69 12.64 1.54
N ASN A 217 0.56 12.96 1.94
CA ASN A 217 1.63 11.98 2.15
C ASN A 217 1.91 11.10 0.92
N TYR A 218 1.65 11.61 -0.28
CA TYR A 218 1.75 10.88 -1.54
C TYR A 218 0.93 9.58 -1.53
N MET A 219 -0.26 9.61 -0.91
CA MET A 219 -1.18 8.47 -0.84
C MET A 219 -2.64 8.92 -1.00
N MET A 220 -3.48 7.98 -1.40
CA MET A 220 -4.91 8.23 -1.64
C MET A 220 -5.62 8.53 -0.32
N GLY A 221 -6.20 9.74 -0.19
CA GLY A 221 -6.86 10.19 1.04
C GLY A 221 -5.94 10.35 2.23
N GLY A 222 -4.65 10.54 2.00
CA GLY A 222 -3.66 10.72 3.06
C GLY A 222 -3.75 12.06 3.79
N ASP A 223 -4.53 13.02 3.27
CA ASP A 223 -4.90 14.27 3.94
C ASP A 223 -5.57 14.05 5.31
N ILE A 224 -6.25 12.91 5.51
CA ILE A 224 -6.81 12.51 6.82
C ILE A 224 -5.76 12.46 7.95
N TYR A 225 -4.48 12.29 7.63
CA TYR A 225 -3.38 12.26 8.60
C TYR A 225 -2.85 13.66 8.95
N HIS A 226 -3.39 14.72 8.34
CA HIS A 226 -3.04 16.13 8.57
C HIS A 226 -4.14 16.93 9.27
N LEU A 227 -5.15 16.22 9.83
CA LEU A 227 -6.22 16.87 10.60
C LEU A 227 -5.63 17.61 11.81
N THR A 228 -6.07 18.86 12.01
CA THR A 228 -5.65 19.68 13.14
C THR A 228 -6.40 19.28 14.40
N THR A 229 -5.69 19.24 15.51
CA THR A 229 -6.22 18.91 16.84
C THR A 229 -5.59 19.85 17.87
N LYS A 230 -6.37 20.45 18.76
CA LYS A 230 -5.89 21.48 19.71
C LYS A 230 -6.31 21.22 21.15
N ASN A 231 -7.62 21.00 21.36
CA ASN A 231 -8.23 21.12 22.70
C ASN A 231 -8.52 19.78 23.37
N TYR A 232 -8.61 18.69 22.61
CA TYR A 232 -8.98 17.38 23.13
C TYR A 232 -7.84 16.39 23.04
N LYS A 233 -7.45 15.81 24.18
CA LYS A 233 -6.52 14.68 24.25
C LYS A 233 -7.33 13.38 24.36
N ILE A 234 -7.14 12.47 23.43
CA ILE A 234 -7.83 11.19 23.40
C ILE A 234 -6.84 10.05 23.59
N THR A 235 -7.19 9.11 24.42
CA THR A 235 -6.41 7.91 24.71
C THR A 235 -7.31 6.69 24.81
N ARG A 236 -6.73 5.51 24.99
CA ARG A 236 -7.49 4.28 25.22
C ARG A 236 -7.50 3.89 26.70
N LEU A 237 -8.59 3.27 27.13
CA LEU A 237 -8.72 2.70 28.45
C LEU A 237 -7.87 1.42 28.55
N THR A 238 -7.04 1.36 29.60
CA THR A 238 -6.15 0.24 29.90
C THR A 238 -6.25 -0.12 31.37
N SER A 239 -5.69 -1.24 31.77
CA SER A 239 -5.59 -1.60 33.19
C SER A 239 -4.84 -0.57 34.06
N LYS A 240 -3.90 0.19 33.42
CA LYS A 240 -3.06 1.19 34.09
C LYS A 240 -3.77 2.51 34.39
N ASN A 241 -4.77 2.87 33.56
CA ASN A 241 -5.54 4.12 33.71
C ASN A 241 -7.04 3.87 33.88
N ARG A 242 -7.41 2.77 34.56
CA ARG A 242 -8.81 2.36 34.72
C ARG A 242 -9.66 3.42 35.46
N ALA A 243 -9.04 4.21 36.32
CA ALA A 243 -9.72 5.29 37.02
C ALA A 243 -10.10 6.47 36.10
N ASP A 244 -9.44 6.63 34.96
CA ASP A 244 -9.68 7.73 34.01
C ASP A 244 -10.87 7.47 33.07
N LYS A 245 -11.56 6.33 33.27
CA LYS A 245 -12.73 5.99 32.45
C LYS A 245 -13.80 7.08 32.56
N ASN A 246 -14.08 7.71 31.42
CA ASN A 246 -15.05 8.79 31.32
C ASN A 246 -15.98 8.70 30.10
N THR A 247 -15.81 7.65 29.24
CA THR A 247 -16.74 7.40 28.14
C THR A 247 -17.21 5.95 28.09
N ASN A 248 -18.29 5.72 27.34
CA ASN A 248 -18.77 4.40 26.92
C ASN A 248 -18.55 4.18 25.40
N ILE A 249 -17.60 4.89 24.80
CA ILE A 249 -17.31 4.80 23.37
C ILE A 249 -16.31 3.68 23.13
N LEU A 250 -16.74 2.65 22.40
CA LEU A 250 -15.89 1.56 21.92
C LEU A 250 -15.55 1.81 20.46
N VAL A 251 -14.26 1.73 20.11
CA VAL A 251 -13.79 1.68 18.72
C VAL A 251 -13.48 0.26 18.30
N LYS A 252 -13.92 -0.14 17.11
CA LYS A 252 -13.45 -1.30 16.37
C LYS A 252 -12.51 -0.82 15.27
N CYS A 253 -11.27 -1.32 15.24
CA CYS A 253 -10.19 -0.81 14.38
C CYS A 253 -9.88 -1.67 13.14
N ILE A 254 -10.68 -2.68 12.84
CA ILE A 254 -10.43 -3.61 11.73
C ILE A 254 -11.73 -3.83 10.96
N ASP A 255 -11.67 -3.74 9.64
CA ASP A 255 -12.73 -4.24 8.76
C ASP A 255 -12.58 -5.77 8.67
N ASP A 256 -13.56 -6.51 9.18
CA ASP A 256 -13.58 -7.98 9.16
C ASP A 256 -14.44 -8.56 8.04
N SER A 257 -15.53 -7.86 7.70
CA SER A 257 -16.45 -8.20 6.62
C SER A 257 -17.14 -6.93 6.11
N GLU A 258 -17.97 -7.03 5.08
CA GLU A 258 -18.78 -5.92 4.57
C GLU A 258 -19.71 -5.33 5.64
N GLU A 259 -20.18 -6.15 6.57
CA GLU A 259 -21.06 -5.74 7.67
C GLU A 259 -20.30 -5.26 8.92
N LYS A 260 -19.10 -5.79 9.14
CA LYS A 260 -18.30 -5.55 10.36
C LYS A 260 -17.10 -4.65 10.07
N LYS A 261 -17.39 -3.39 9.79
CA LYS A 261 -16.38 -2.37 9.47
C LYS A 261 -15.87 -1.62 10.70
N ILE A 262 -14.78 -0.89 10.50
CA ILE A 262 -14.23 0.07 11.47
C ILE A 262 -15.31 1.10 11.79
N CYS A 263 -15.63 1.26 13.08
CA CYS A 263 -16.62 2.21 13.57
C CYS A 263 -16.42 2.54 15.05
N LEU A 264 -17.04 3.61 15.50
CA LEU A 264 -17.33 3.86 16.91
C LEU A 264 -18.73 3.35 17.26
N SER A 265 -18.92 2.93 18.50
CA SER A 265 -20.22 2.55 19.06
C SER A 265 -20.32 2.93 20.54
N ILE A 266 -21.52 3.21 21.04
CA ILE A 266 -21.81 3.31 22.46
C ILE A 266 -22.10 1.90 22.97
N VAL A 267 -21.42 1.48 24.04
CA VAL A 267 -21.62 0.19 24.67
C VAL A 267 -22.11 0.33 26.12
N PRO A 268 -22.93 -0.61 26.62
CA PRO A 268 -23.28 -0.64 28.04
C PRO A 268 -22.03 -0.70 28.93
N GLY A 269 -22.11 -0.14 30.14
CA GLY A 269 -20.98 -0.08 31.06
C GLY A 269 -20.34 -1.44 31.39
N LYS A 270 -21.13 -2.52 31.36
CA LYS A 270 -20.65 -3.91 31.55
C LYS A 270 -19.84 -4.44 30.35
N ASP A 271 -20.02 -3.89 29.15
CA ASP A 271 -19.41 -4.34 27.90
C ASP A 271 -18.20 -3.47 27.48
N ILE A 272 -17.72 -2.63 28.38
CA ILE A 272 -16.54 -1.78 28.16
C ILE A 272 -15.30 -2.64 28.00
N TYR A 273 -14.54 -2.38 26.93
CA TYR A 273 -13.26 -3.03 26.70
C TYR A 273 -12.13 -2.33 27.47
N ILE A 274 -11.46 -3.07 28.33
CA ILE A 274 -10.25 -2.62 29.06
C ILE A 274 -9.07 -3.41 28.52
N ASP A 275 -8.07 -2.73 27.97
CA ASP A 275 -6.85 -3.40 27.49
C ASP A 275 -5.98 -3.79 28.69
N ASN A 276 -6.04 -5.06 29.07
CA ASN A 276 -5.30 -5.60 30.22
C ASN A 276 -3.82 -5.84 29.93
N THR A 277 -3.46 -6.01 28.65
CA THR A 277 -2.09 -6.25 28.19
C THR A 277 -1.71 -5.27 27.08
N PRO A 278 -1.73 -3.96 27.36
CA PRO A 278 -1.52 -2.96 26.32
C PRO A 278 -0.11 -3.06 25.76
N ASN A 279 -0.04 -3.34 24.48
CA ASN A 279 1.18 -3.32 23.70
C ASN A 279 0.95 -2.67 22.32
N LEU A 280 2.02 -2.43 21.58
CA LEU A 280 1.95 -1.82 20.27
C LEU A 280 1.17 -2.66 19.23
N SER A 281 0.94 -3.95 19.48
CA SER A 281 0.19 -4.85 18.60
C SER A 281 -1.29 -5.00 18.98
N SER A 282 -1.72 -4.60 20.18
CA SER A 282 -3.13 -4.56 20.61
C SER A 282 -3.87 -3.47 19.85
N ARG A 283 -4.65 -3.83 18.85
CA ARG A 283 -5.18 -2.85 17.90
C ARG A 283 -6.54 -3.20 17.31
N THR A 284 -7.32 -4.04 17.97
CA THR A 284 -8.63 -4.44 17.44
C THR A 284 -9.75 -3.62 18.04
N TYR A 285 -9.73 -3.46 19.36
CA TYR A 285 -10.73 -2.71 20.11
C TYR A 285 -10.06 -1.78 21.13
N ALA A 286 -10.71 -0.66 21.41
CA ALA A 286 -10.38 0.20 22.54
C ALA A 286 -11.63 0.94 23.01
N THR A 287 -11.77 1.14 24.34
CA THR A 287 -12.67 2.16 24.89
C THR A 287 -11.92 3.48 24.95
N LEU A 288 -12.53 4.56 24.48
CA LEU A 288 -11.89 5.87 24.45
C LEU A 288 -11.97 6.56 25.82
N VAL A 289 -10.90 7.28 26.18
CA VAL A 289 -10.84 8.23 27.27
C VAL A 289 -10.58 9.60 26.65
N ILE A 290 -11.40 10.60 27.01
CA ILE A 290 -11.40 11.93 26.38
C ILE A 290 -11.14 12.99 27.45
N ASP A 291 -10.16 13.83 27.24
CA ASP A 291 -9.80 14.94 28.13
C ASP A 291 -9.79 16.27 27.34
N PRO A 292 -10.60 17.27 27.76
CA PRO A 292 -11.57 17.25 28.85
C PRO A 292 -12.76 16.32 28.60
N PRO A 293 -13.39 15.82 29.71
CA PRO A 293 -14.54 14.92 29.60
C PRO A 293 -15.72 15.53 28.86
N ILE A 294 -16.46 14.69 28.13
CA ILE A 294 -17.66 15.08 27.40
C ILE A 294 -18.90 14.35 27.98
N ASN A 295 -20.06 14.99 27.92
CA ASN A 295 -21.32 14.42 28.40
C ASN A 295 -21.84 13.30 27.45
N GLU A 296 -22.86 12.56 27.89
CA GLU A 296 -23.40 11.44 27.11
C GLU A 296 -24.00 11.86 25.76
N GLU A 297 -24.61 13.02 25.67
CA GLU A 297 -25.17 13.57 24.43
C GLU A 297 -24.04 13.81 23.42
N LYS A 298 -22.95 14.44 23.85
CA LYS A 298 -21.78 14.71 23.00
C LYS A 298 -21.03 13.41 22.65
N GLN A 299 -21.08 12.37 23.49
CA GLN A 299 -20.56 11.04 23.14
C GLN A 299 -21.35 10.40 21.97
N LYS A 300 -22.68 10.44 22.02
CA LYS A 300 -23.55 9.94 20.93
C LYS A 300 -23.31 10.70 19.64
N TRP A 301 -23.25 12.03 19.73
CA TRP A 301 -22.93 12.88 18.59
C TRP A 301 -21.56 12.56 17.98
N LEU A 302 -20.51 12.37 18.80
CA LEU A 302 -19.17 12.02 18.32
C LEU A 302 -19.16 10.69 17.58
N VAL A 303 -19.86 9.68 18.10
CA VAL A 303 -20.00 8.36 17.47
C VAL A 303 -20.65 8.48 16.09
N GLU A 304 -21.73 9.23 15.98
CA GLU A 304 -22.42 9.48 14.72
C GLU A 304 -21.51 10.20 13.72
N LYS A 305 -20.89 11.31 14.14
CA LYS A 305 -20.03 12.13 13.28
C LYS A 305 -18.75 11.42 12.85
N PHE A 306 -18.14 10.63 13.71
CA PHE A 306 -16.99 9.81 13.34
C PHE A 306 -17.33 8.79 12.25
N ASN A 307 -18.44 8.09 12.41
CA ASN A 307 -18.87 7.08 11.45
C ASN A 307 -19.26 7.72 10.10
N GLU A 308 -19.94 8.85 10.13
CA GLU A 308 -20.26 9.65 8.94
C GLU A 308 -18.98 10.11 8.24
N PHE A 309 -18.05 10.72 8.96
CA PHE A 309 -16.76 11.19 8.46
C PHE A 309 -15.98 10.07 7.76
N LEU A 310 -15.88 8.90 8.42
CA LEU A 310 -15.13 7.77 7.87
C LEU A 310 -15.82 7.17 6.62
N ASN A 311 -17.15 7.15 6.59
CA ASN A 311 -17.90 6.68 5.42
C ASN A 311 -17.75 7.64 4.23
N ASN A 312 -17.77 8.95 4.45
CA ASN A 312 -17.50 9.93 3.39
C ASN A 312 -16.10 9.76 2.79
N TYR A 313 -15.10 9.48 3.63
CA TYR A 313 -13.75 9.15 3.14
C TYR A 313 -13.72 7.83 2.35
N ARG A 314 -14.49 6.81 2.78
CA ARG A 314 -14.61 5.54 2.02
C ARG A 314 -15.30 5.72 0.67
N GLU A 315 -16.32 6.56 0.59
CA GLU A 315 -16.97 6.89 -0.69
C GLU A 315 -15.96 7.49 -1.66
N LYS A 316 -15.15 8.44 -1.19
CA LYS A 316 -14.19 9.16 -2.01
C LYS A 316 -12.96 8.32 -2.35
N TYR A 317 -12.38 7.59 -1.39
CA TYR A 317 -11.07 6.94 -1.50
C TYR A 317 -11.10 5.42 -1.32
N HIS A 318 -12.27 4.80 -1.19
CA HIS A 318 -12.44 3.34 -1.06
C HIS A 318 -11.53 2.70 0.01
N SER A 319 -11.43 3.30 1.18
CA SER A 319 -10.54 2.85 2.27
C SER A 319 -9.04 2.76 1.93
N LEU A 320 -8.58 3.36 0.83
CA LEU A 320 -7.17 3.37 0.42
C LEU A 320 -6.28 4.25 1.31
N PHE A 321 -6.90 5.09 2.13
CA PHE A 321 -6.25 5.84 3.20
C PHE A 321 -5.93 5.01 4.45
N LEU A 322 -6.42 3.77 4.53
CA LEU A 322 -6.18 2.85 5.64
C LEU A 322 -5.08 1.85 5.30
N ALA A 323 -4.31 1.47 6.31
CA ALA A 323 -3.30 0.44 6.13
C ALA A 323 -3.94 -0.91 5.80
N ASN A 324 -3.38 -1.62 4.82
CA ASN A 324 -3.76 -3.00 4.59
C ASN A 324 -3.29 -3.87 5.76
N TYR A 325 -4.20 -4.66 6.25
CA TYR A 325 -3.93 -5.77 7.15
C TYR A 325 -3.88 -7.07 6.32
N ARG A 326 -3.69 -8.21 6.96
CA ARG A 326 -3.77 -9.49 6.24
C ARG A 326 -5.16 -9.65 5.64
N GLU A 327 -5.20 -10.15 4.41
CA GLU A 327 -6.45 -10.53 3.76
C GLU A 327 -7.21 -11.53 4.64
N SER A 328 -8.52 -11.34 4.75
CA SER A 328 -9.41 -12.44 5.03
C SER A 328 -9.68 -13.20 3.73
N LYS A 329 -10.35 -14.34 3.81
CA LYS A 329 -10.70 -15.11 2.60
C LYS A 329 -11.60 -14.33 1.64
N ASP A 330 -12.39 -13.39 2.16
CA ASP A 330 -13.52 -12.79 1.46
C ASP A 330 -13.31 -11.29 1.15
N ILE A 331 -12.47 -10.60 1.90
CA ILE A 331 -12.17 -9.17 1.71
C ILE A 331 -10.71 -8.83 1.96
N ALA A 332 -10.23 -7.76 1.33
CA ALA A 332 -8.95 -7.14 1.65
C ALA A 332 -9.08 -6.34 2.96
N ARG A 333 -8.71 -6.94 4.09
CA ARG A 333 -8.87 -6.36 5.43
C ARG A 333 -8.08 -5.06 5.57
N LYS A 334 -8.76 -4.02 6.02
CA LYS A 334 -8.20 -2.70 6.33
C LYS A 334 -8.12 -2.50 7.84
N ARG A 335 -7.26 -1.60 8.23
CA ARG A 335 -7.02 -1.27 9.63
C ARG A 335 -6.80 0.22 9.82
N ILE A 336 -7.47 0.79 10.82
CA ILE A 336 -7.17 2.12 11.34
C ILE A 336 -6.23 2.02 12.56
N SER A 337 -5.27 2.94 12.68
CA SER A 337 -4.47 3.05 13.90
C SER A 337 -5.26 3.76 15.00
N PHE A 338 -4.94 3.47 16.26
CA PHE A 338 -5.52 4.24 17.35
C PHE A 338 -5.19 5.73 17.26
N ASP A 339 -3.96 6.06 16.85
CA ASP A 339 -3.56 7.45 16.67
C ASP A 339 -4.43 8.20 15.67
N LEU A 340 -4.79 7.57 14.54
CA LEU A 340 -5.70 8.17 13.58
C LEU A 340 -7.13 8.29 14.13
N VAL A 341 -7.61 7.28 14.88
CA VAL A 341 -8.91 7.38 15.58
C VAL A 341 -8.91 8.57 16.54
N TYR A 342 -7.87 8.73 17.34
CA TYR A 342 -7.74 9.84 18.29
C TYR A 342 -7.72 11.19 17.58
N GLN A 343 -6.97 11.27 16.48
CA GLN A 343 -6.86 12.48 15.66
C GLN A 343 -8.22 12.87 15.06
N ILE A 344 -8.95 11.93 14.47
CA ILE A 344 -10.30 12.19 13.92
C ILE A 344 -11.25 12.62 15.03
N CYS A 345 -11.29 11.90 16.16
CA CYS A 345 -12.18 12.24 17.28
C CYS A 345 -11.85 13.63 17.85
N SER A 346 -10.58 13.94 18.06
CA SER A 346 -10.16 15.27 18.54
C SER A 346 -10.57 16.36 17.53
N HIS A 347 -10.29 16.17 16.25
CA HIS A 347 -10.67 17.09 15.18
C HIS A 347 -12.18 17.37 15.13
N LEU A 348 -13.01 16.34 15.30
CA LEU A 348 -14.47 16.50 15.30
C LEU A 348 -14.98 17.21 16.55
N LEU A 349 -14.28 17.15 17.65
CA LEU A 349 -14.67 17.79 18.92
C LEU A 349 -14.29 19.28 18.99
N GLU A 350 -13.39 19.74 18.10
CA GLU A 350 -12.99 21.16 17.99
C GLU A 350 -14.14 22.06 17.51
#